data_19859bd37096b7958c62bdc3f541e221
#
_entry.id   19859bd37096b7958c62bdc3f541e221
#
_cell.length_a   1.000
_cell.length_b   1.000
_cell.length_c   1.000
_cell.angle_alpha   90.00
_cell.angle_beta   90.00
_cell.angle_gamma   90.00
#
_symmetry.space_group_name_H-M   'P 1'
#
loop_
_entity.id
_entity.type
_entity.pdbx_description
1 polymer ?
#
loop_
_entity_poly.entity_id
_entity_poly.type
_entity_poly.pdbx_seq_one_letter_code
_entity_poly.pdbx_strand_id
1 'polypeptide(L)'
;MKKGEEARGIITEYRFPDRGYILREDGKVLIKHAVPGREVLYRVTKARKGNAEGRVLETLAPGACERRESLCPAVGVCGGCLYQTLLYPEELKLKEQLLQRLLGEAIGEDFLWEGLTASPRENAYRMKMEYSFGDAYRDGPLTLGMHKRGSHYDIVETDRCELVHEDLNLALRETLRFFRERKVPFY
;
A
#
# COMPACT_ATOMS: atom_id res chain seq x y z
N MET A 1 12.90 0.59 23.43
CA MET A 1 11.74 1.12 22.65
C MET A 1 10.61 1.50 23.61
N LYS A 2 10.09 2.73 23.49
CA LYS A 2 8.97 3.23 24.29
C LYS A 2 7.84 3.74 23.37
N LYS A 3 6.58 3.59 23.79
CA LYS A 3 5.44 4.16 23.06
C LYS A 3 5.60 5.67 22.92
N GLY A 4 5.39 6.21 21.72
CA GLY A 4 5.57 7.63 21.41
C GLY A 4 6.98 8.00 20.95
N GLU A 5 7.98 7.13 21.10
CA GLU A 5 9.35 7.34 20.63
C GLU A 5 9.36 7.48 19.09
N GLU A 6 10.08 8.47 18.60
CA GLU A 6 10.37 8.64 17.17
C GLU A 6 11.80 8.25 16.88
N ALA A 7 11.99 7.53 15.79
CA ALA A 7 13.32 7.08 15.37
C ALA A 7 13.37 6.89 13.84
N ARG A 8 14.59 6.84 13.31
CA ARG A 8 14.86 6.50 11.91
C ARG A 8 15.26 5.05 11.82
N GLY A 9 15.01 4.44 10.66
CA GLY A 9 15.49 3.10 10.40
C GLY A 9 15.16 2.64 8.99
N ILE A 10 15.87 1.61 8.56
CA ILE A 10 15.72 0.97 7.26
C ILE A 10 14.89 -0.31 7.43
N ILE A 11 13.94 -0.52 6.55
CA ILE A 11 13.12 -1.74 6.49
C ILE A 11 13.97 -2.84 5.85
N THR A 12 14.47 -3.79 6.65
CA THR A 12 15.42 -4.83 6.23
C THR A 12 14.78 -6.19 6.03
N GLU A 13 13.76 -6.53 6.83
CA GLU A 13 13.01 -7.77 6.69
C GLU A 13 11.61 -7.47 6.16
N TYR A 14 11.08 -8.39 5.35
CA TYR A 14 9.75 -8.25 4.80
C TYR A 14 8.99 -9.59 4.89
N ARG A 15 7.71 -9.54 5.30
CA ARG A 15 6.83 -10.70 5.41
C ARG A 15 5.45 -10.41 4.83
N PHE A 16 4.85 -11.44 4.27
CA PHE A 16 3.48 -11.37 3.74
C PHE A 16 2.48 -10.93 4.84
N PRO A 17 1.47 -10.12 4.51
CA PRO A 17 1.23 -9.53 3.18
C PRO A 17 2.00 -8.22 2.93
N ASP A 18 2.35 -7.44 3.97
CA ASP A 18 2.87 -6.09 3.86
C ASP A 18 3.66 -5.64 5.11
N ARG A 19 4.20 -6.62 5.85
CA ARG A 19 4.87 -6.39 7.13
C ARG A 19 6.37 -6.25 6.92
N GLY A 20 6.90 -5.06 7.17
CA GLY A 20 8.34 -4.85 7.24
C GLY A 20 8.84 -4.76 8.67
N TYR A 21 10.11 -5.06 8.88
CA TYR A 21 10.75 -4.94 10.17
C TYR A 21 11.98 -4.06 10.07
N ILE A 22 12.13 -3.19 11.06
CA ILE A 22 13.35 -2.42 11.31
C ILE A 22 14.03 -3.09 12.48
N LEU A 23 15.28 -3.54 12.28
CA LEU A 23 16.09 -4.13 13.32
C LEU A 23 16.77 -3.04 14.14
N ARG A 24 16.79 -3.21 15.46
CA ARG A 24 17.43 -2.32 16.43
C ARG A 24 18.19 -3.15 17.45
N GLU A 25 19.11 -2.55 18.16
CA GLU A 25 19.86 -3.23 19.26
C GLU A 25 18.92 -3.73 20.37
N ASP A 26 17.85 -2.99 20.67
CA ASP A 26 16.86 -3.32 21.69
C ASP A 26 15.65 -4.12 21.15
N GLY A 27 15.72 -4.66 19.91
CA GLY A 27 14.72 -5.53 19.33
C GLY A 27 14.31 -5.15 17.91
N LYS A 28 13.04 -5.39 17.52
CA LYS A 28 12.55 -5.10 16.19
C LYS A 28 11.24 -4.32 16.20
N VAL A 29 11.07 -3.48 15.19
CA VAL A 29 9.86 -2.66 14.99
C VAL A 29 9.13 -3.12 13.74
N LEU A 30 7.88 -3.56 13.90
CA LEU A 30 6.98 -3.89 12.81
C LEU A 30 6.43 -2.61 12.19
N ILE A 31 6.59 -2.47 10.91
CA ILE A 31 6.01 -1.41 10.07
C ILE A 31 5.01 -2.05 9.10
N LYS A 32 3.77 -1.58 9.09
CA LYS A 32 2.75 -1.98 8.11
C LYS A 32 2.90 -1.18 6.81
N HIS A 33 2.40 -1.73 5.71
CA HIS A 33 2.50 -1.15 4.36
C HIS A 33 3.94 -0.79 3.99
N ALA A 34 4.83 -1.66 4.38
CA ALA A 34 6.26 -1.48 4.23
C ALA A 34 6.72 -1.75 2.79
N VAL A 35 7.80 -1.10 2.39
CA VAL A 35 8.55 -1.42 1.18
C VAL A 35 9.99 -1.74 1.60
N PRO A 36 10.55 -2.87 1.17
CA PRO A 36 11.91 -3.25 1.56
C PRO A 36 12.96 -2.22 1.13
N GLY A 37 13.95 -1.99 1.98
CA GLY A 37 15.05 -1.07 1.74
C GLY A 37 14.72 0.41 1.96
N ARG A 38 13.45 0.75 2.22
CA ARG A 38 13.04 2.14 2.47
C ARG A 38 13.57 2.62 3.81
N GLU A 39 14.18 3.80 3.83
CA GLU A 39 14.50 4.51 5.07
C GLU A 39 13.32 5.38 5.49
N VAL A 40 12.92 5.25 6.75
CA VAL A 40 11.73 5.93 7.28
C VAL A 40 12.00 6.58 8.62
N LEU A 41 11.34 7.72 8.86
CA LEU A 41 11.06 8.23 10.20
C LEU A 41 9.76 7.59 10.67
N TYR A 42 9.77 6.96 11.82
CA TYR A 42 8.59 6.30 12.38
C TYR A 42 8.38 6.65 13.84
N ARG A 43 7.13 6.52 14.30
CA ARG A 43 6.76 6.64 15.71
C ARG A 43 6.28 5.29 16.24
N VAL A 44 6.82 4.88 17.38
CA VAL A 44 6.40 3.67 18.08
C VAL A 44 4.98 3.85 18.61
N THR A 45 4.07 2.99 18.17
CA THR A 45 2.66 3.00 18.59
C THR A 45 2.38 2.02 19.71
N LYS A 46 3.07 0.87 19.69
CA LYS A 46 3.03 -0.16 20.73
C LYS A 46 4.43 -0.70 20.98
N ALA A 47 4.75 -1.02 22.24
CA ALA A 47 6.00 -1.65 22.62
C ALA A 47 5.74 -2.79 23.62
N ARG A 48 6.37 -3.94 23.37
CA ARG A 48 6.42 -5.11 24.25
C ARG A 48 7.80 -5.71 24.17
N LYS A 49 8.34 -6.23 25.27
CA LYS A 49 9.66 -6.91 25.41
C LYS A 49 10.35 -7.26 24.07
N GLY A 50 11.25 -6.41 23.57
CA GLY A 50 12.00 -6.62 22.34
C GLY A 50 11.24 -6.49 21.02
N ASN A 51 9.92 -6.24 21.03
CA ASN A 51 9.10 -6.03 19.85
C ASN A 51 8.30 -4.74 19.97
N ALA A 52 8.16 -4.03 18.87
CA ALA A 52 7.32 -2.84 18.78
C ALA A 52 6.52 -2.81 17.48
N GLU A 53 5.43 -2.05 17.47
CA GLU A 53 4.77 -1.63 16.24
C GLU A 53 5.05 -0.15 16.02
N GLY A 54 5.38 0.23 14.80
CA GLY A 54 5.62 1.60 14.40
C GLY A 54 4.69 2.05 13.28
N ARG A 55 4.39 3.35 13.26
CA ARG A 55 3.72 4.01 12.14
C ARG A 55 4.72 4.94 11.47
N VAL A 56 4.86 4.82 10.16
CA VAL A 56 5.67 5.73 9.35
C VAL A 56 5.09 7.14 9.44
N LEU A 57 5.93 8.10 9.72
CA LEU A 57 5.65 9.53 9.69
C LEU A 57 6.11 10.13 8.37
N GLU A 58 7.29 9.72 7.91
CA GLU A 58 7.92 10.23 6.70
C GLU A 58 8.79 9.14 6.05
N THR A 59 8.83 9.11 4.73
CA THR A 59 9.82 8.35 3.97
C THR A 59 11.02 9.25 3.68
N LEU A 60 12.17 8.93 4.26
CA LEU A 60 13.39 9.74 4.14
C LEU A 60 14.15 9.41 2.86
N ALA A 61 14.18 8.12 2.49
CA ALA A 61 14.76 7.65 1.24
C ALA A 61 13.98 6.45 0.69
N PRO A 62 13.78 6.35 -0.62
CA PRO A 62 13.19 5.18 -1.26
C PRO A 62 14.15 3.99 -1.18
N GLY A 63 13.60 2.78 -1.21
CA GLY A 63 14.39 1.56 -1.40
C GLY A 63 14.95 1.47 -2.82
N ALA A 64 16.04 0.72 -2.99
CA ALA A 64 16.69 0.57 -4.31
C ALA A 64 15.76 -0.06 -5.38
N CYS A 65 14.75 -0.81 -4.96
CA CYS A 65 13.74 -1.45 -5.81
C CYS A 65 12.60 -0.49 -6.22
N GLU A 66 12.57 0.76 -5.73
CA GLU A 66 11.50 1.70 -5.99
C GLU A 66 11.77 2.57 -7.22
N ARG A 67 10.71 2.97 -7.90
CA ARG A 67 10.75 4.01 -8.93
C ARG A 67 10.96 5.37 -8.25
N ARG A 68 11.67 6.28 -8.93
CA ARG A 68 11.82 7.65 -8.44
C ARG A 68 10.50 8.42 -8.39
N GLU A 69 9.60 8.12 -9.36
CA GLU A 69 8.29 8.77 -9.46
C GLU A 69 7.19 7.69 -9.49
N SER A 70 6.12 7.93 -8.76
CA SER A 70 4.92 7.11 -8.84
C SER A 70 4.10 7.51 -10.06
N LEU A 71 3.52 6.53 -10.76
CA LEU A 71 2.56 6.78 -11.84
C LEU A 71 1.21 7.27 -11.30
N CYS A 72 0.85 6.87 -10.08
CA CYS A 72 -0.43 7.21 -9.46
C CYS A 72 -0.27 8.37 -8.47
N PRO A 73 -1.01 9.48 -8.63
CA PRO A 73 -0.94 10.62 -7.71
C PRO A 73 -1.45 10.31 -6.29
N ALA A 74 -2.29 9.29 -6.15
CA ALA A 74 -2.86 8.87 -4.87
C ALA A 74 -2.02 7.83 -4.11
N VAL A 75 -0.81 7.51 -4.60
CA VAL A 75 0.09 6.55 -3.93
C VAL A 75 0.40 6.99 -2.50
N GLY A 76 0.37 6.03 -1.58
CA GLY A 76 0.61 6.30 -0.15
C GLY A 76 -0.61 6.81 0.61
N VAL A 77 -1.58 7.44 -0.06
CA VAL A 77 -2.83 7.95 0.54
C VAL A 77 -3.97 6.98 0.31
N CYS A 78 -4.17 6.53 -0.92
CA CYS A 78 -5.13 5.49 -1.29
C CYS A 78 -4.77 4.14 -0.68
N GLY A 79 -5.75 3.40 -0.17
CA GLY A 79 -5.60 2.07 0.41
C GLY A 79 -5.41 0.94 -0.61
N GLY A 80 -5.60 1.22 -1.91
CA GLY A 80 -5.71 0.18 -2.94
C GLY A 80 -4.41 -0.49 -3.36
N CYS A 81 -3.28 0.22 -3.38
CA CYS A 81 -2.01 -0.28 -3.90
C CYS A 81 -0.96 -0.44 -2.80
N LEU A 82 -0.22 -1.56 -2.85
CA LEU A 82 0.88 -1.83 -1.94
C LEU A 82 2.24 -1.57 -2.60
N TYR A 83 2.41 -2.01 -3.84
CA TYR A 83 3.70 -2.08 -4.54
C TYR A 83 3.84 -1.08 -5.70
N GLN A 84 2.96 -0.08 -5.79
CA GLN A 84 2.93 0.87 -6.91
C GLN A 84 4.26 1.62 -7.12
N THR A 85 5.09 1.73 -6.10
CA THR A 85 6.39 2.38 -6.16
C THR A 85 7.52 1.45 -6.58
N LEU A 86 7.29 0.13 -6.58
CA LEU A 86 8.29 -0.85 -6.99
C LEU A 86 8.43 -0.90 -8.51
N LEU A 87 9.64 -1.19 -8.98
CA LEU A 87 9.86 -1.66 -10.34
C LEU A 87 9.22 -3.04 -10.49
N TYR A 88 8.53 -3.31 -11.58
CA TYR A 88 7.78 -4.56 -11.75
C TYR A 88 8.65 -5.83 -11.63
N PRO A 89 9.87 -5.90 -12.19
CA PRO A 89 10.75 -7.03 -11.96
C PRO A 89 11.10 -7.24 -10.48
N GLU A 90 11.24 -6.17 -9.71
CA GLU A 90 11.53 -6.25 -8.27
C GLU A 90 10.28 -6.65 -7.47
N GLU A 91 9.10 -6.21 -7.90
CA GLU A 91 7.83 -6.68 -7.35
C GLU A 91 7.66 -8.19 -7.54
N LEU A 92 7.98 -8.71 -8.72
CA LEU A 92 7.92 -10.15 -9.00
C LEU A 92 8.89 -10.93 -8.11
N LYS A 93 10.14 -10.50 -7.99
CA LYS A 93 11.14 -11.13 -7.09
C LYS A 93 10.65 -11.13 -5.64
N LEU A 94 10.10 -10.01 -5.18
CA LEU A 94 9.55 -9.92 -3.82
C LEU A 94 8.39 -10.89 -3.60
N LYS A 95 7.46 -10.95 -4.54
CA LYS A 95 6.32 -11.89 -4.49
C LYS A 95 6.78 -13.34 -4.51
N GLU A 96 7.75 -13.68 -5.34
CA GLU A 96 8.33 -15.00 -5.42
C GLU A 96 8.95 -15.42 -4.07
N GLN A 97 9.79 -14.58 -3.49
CA GLN A 97 10.39 -14.83 -2.19
C GLN A 97 9.35 -14.99 -1.07
N LEU A 98 8.29 -14.17 -1.10
CA LEU A 98 7.21 -14.25 -0.13
C LEU A 98 6.42 -15.56 -0.27
N LEU A 99 6.12 -15.98 -1.50
CA LEU A 99 5.39 -17.23 -1.79
C LEU A 99 6.21 -18.47 -1.41
N GLN A 100 7.48 -18.53 -1.81
CA GLN A 100 8.37 -19.63 -1.45
C GLN A 100 8.48 -19.78 0.05
N ARG A 101 8.66 -18.67 0.78
CA ARG A 101 8.69 -18.71 2.25
C ARG A 101 7.36 -19.19 2.83
N LEU A 102 6.23 -18.66 2.36
CA LEU A 102 4.90 -19.03 2.85
C LEU A 102 4.60 -20.51 2.63
N LEU A 103 4.95 -21.03 1.45
CA LEU A 103 4.80 -22.45 1.12
C LEU A 103 5.75 -23.31 1.97
N GLY A 104 7.02 -22.92 2.10
CA GLY A 104 7.97 -23.63 2.96
C GLY A 104 7.52 -23.71 4.42
N GLU A 105 6.97 -22.61 4.96
CA GLU A 105 6.40 -22.60 6.30
C GLU A 105 5.14 -23.49 6.44
N ALA A 106 4.35 -23.65 5.37
CA ALA A 106 3.08 -24.38 5.40
C ALA A 106 3.21 -25.88 5.11
N ILE A 107 4.04 -26.26 4.13
CA ILE A 107 4.14 -27.63 3.61
C ILE A 107 5.57 -28.21 3.65
N GLY A 108 6.55 -27.49 4.18
CA GLY A 108 7.95 -27.86 4.14
C GLY A 108 8.67 -27.36 2.89
N GLU A 109 9.98 -27.58 2.82
CA GLU A 109 10.79 -27.06 1.72
C GLU A 109 10.93 -28.04 0.53
N ASP A 110 10.35 -29.22 0.66
CA ASP A 110 10.45 -30.30 -0.34
C ASP A 110 9.33 -30.20 -1.39
N PHE A 111 9.37 -29.12 -2.19
CA PHE A 111 8.47 -28.92 -3.34
C PHE A 111 9.22 -28.34 -4.53
N LEU A 112 8.76 -28.71 -5.73
CA LEU A 112 9.29 -28.15 -6.96
C LEU A 112 8.72 -26.75 -7.20
N TRP A 113 9.58 -25.74 -7.20
CA TRP A 113 9.22 -24.39 -7.59
C TRP A 113 9.38 -24.21 -9.10
N GLU A 114 8.28 -24.10 -9.83
CA GLU A 114 8.28 -23.94 -11.29
C GLU A 114 8.42 -22.49 -11.76
N GLY A 115 8.49 -21.53 -10.82
CA GLY A 115 8.62 -20.12 -11.09
C GLY A 115 7.33 -19.33 -10.92
N LEU A 116 7.37 -18.06 -11.29
CA LEU A 116 6.26 -17.11 -11.24
C LEU A 116 5.94 -16.61 -12.64
N THR A 117 4.69 -16.77 -13.08
CA THR A 117 4.23 -16.20 -14.35
C THR A 117 3.93 -14.72 -14.20
N ALA A 118 4.68 -13.89 -14.93
CA ALA A 118 4.47 -12.45 -14.94
C ALA A 118 3.18 -12.07 -15.68
N SER A 119 2.53 -10.98 -15.23
CA SER A 119 1.45 -10.38 -16.01
C SER A 119 1.99 -9.74 -17.29
N PRO A 120 1.31 -9.89 -18.44
CA PRO A 120 1.71 -9.23 -19.69
C PRO A 120 1.53 -7.69 -19.62
N ARG A 121 0.83 -7.20 -18.61
CA ARG A 121 0.58 -5.76 -18.37
C ARG A 121 0.82 -5.44 -16.91
N GLU A 122 1.57 -4.39 -16.66
CA GLU A 122 1.78 -3.84 -15.30
C GLU A 122 0.62 -2.97 -14.84
N ASN A 123 -0.02 -2.27 -15.78
CA ASN A 123 -1.12 -1.34 -15.56
C ASN A 123 -2.35 -1.73 -16.41
N ALA A 124 -3.50 -1.14 -16.11
CA ALA A 124 -4.76 -1.33 -16.84
C ALA A 124 -5.18 -2.81 -16.99
N TYR A 125 -4.84 -3.65 -16.02
CA TYR A 125 -5.16 -5.08 -16.04
C TYR A 125 -6.43 -5.44 -15.28
N ARG A 126 -6.91 -4.55 -14.40
CA ARG A 126 -8.10 -4.81 -13.58
C ARG A 126 -9.38 -4.59 -14.36
N MET A 127 -10.23 -5.62 -14.36
CA MET A 127 -11.56 -5.59 -15.01
C MET A 127 -12.69 -5.21 -14.05
N LYS A 128 -12.42 -5.21 -12.73
CA LYS A 128 -13.39 -4.84 -11.70
C LYS A 128 -12.73 -3.91 -10.69
N MET A 129 -13.45 -2.82 -10.34
CA MET A 129 -13.08 -1.93 -9.25
C MET A 129 -14.35 -1.55 -8.48
N GLU A 130 -14.24 -1.49 -7.17
CA GLU A 130 -15.31 -1.04 -6.27
C GLU A 130 -14.91 0.32 -5.71
N TYR A 131 -15.63 1.36 -6.14
CA TYR A 131 -15.47 2.72 -5.63
C TYR A 131 -16.58 3.03 -4.63
N SER A 132 -16.28 3.85 -3.65
CA SER A 132 -17.22 4.27 -2.62
C SER A 132 -17.53 5.74 -2.75
N PHE A 133 -18.81 6.10 -2.59
CA PHE A 133 -19.21 7.47 -2.32
C PHE A 133 -18.92 7.82 -0.86
N GLY A 134 -18.58 9.08 -0.61
CA GLY A 134 -18.31 9.57 0.72
C GLY A 134 -17.74 10.98 0.69
N ASP A 135 -16.93 11.30 1.68
CA ASP A 135 -16.17 12.55 1.74
C ASP A 135 -14.68 12.28 2.01
N ALA A 136 -13.83 13.22 1.67
CA ALA A 136 -12.39 13.15 1.93
C ALA A 136 -12.04 13.50 3.38
N TYR A 137 -12.94 14.19 4.05
CA TYR A 137 -12.92 14.59 5.46
C TYR A 137 -14.36 14.89 5.88
N ARG A 138 -14.63 14.72 7.16
CA ARG A 138 -15.97 14.89 7.74
C ARG A 138 -16.66 16.19 7.29
N ASP A 139 -17.89 16.06 6.79
CA ASP A 139 -18.72 17.15 6.24
C ASP A 139 -18.09 17.82 5.00
N GLY A 140 -17.20 17.13 4.31
CA GLY A 140 -16.61 17.57 3.05
C GLY A 140 -17.54 17.41 1.85
N PRO A 141 -17.12 17.84 0.64
CA PRO A 141 -17.91 17.67 -0.57
C PRO A 141 -18.01 16.18 -0.95
N LEU A 142 -19.11 15.84 -1.67
CA LEU A 142 -19.29 14.51 -2.23
C LEU A 142 -18.05 14.09 -3.04
N THR A 143 -17.51 12.95 -2.70
CA THR A 143 -16.33 12.34 -3.31
C THR A 143 -16.68 10.92 -3.74
N LEU A 144 -16.07 10.45 -4.82
CA LEU A 144 -16.15 9.07 -5.28
C LEU A 144 -14.73 8.57 -5.52
N GLY A 145 -14.38 7.45 -4.91
CA GLY A 145 -13.03 6.91 -5.05
C GLY A 145 -12.77 5.73 -4.13
N MET A 146 -11.52 5.60 -3.71
CA MET A 146 -11.06 4.51 -2.84
C MET A 146 -10.96 4.98 -1.40
N HIS A 147 -11.15 4.07 -0.45
CA HIS A 147 -10.88 4.37 0.95
C HIS A 147 -9.43 4.81 1.18
N LYS A 148 -9.27 5.83 2.00
CA LYS A 148 -7.97 6.29 2.45
C LYS A 148 -7.28 5.22 3.28
N ARG A 149 -5.99 5.08 3.11
CA ARG A 149 -5.19 4.12 3.86
C ARG A 149 -5.30 4.35 5.36
N GLY A 150 -5.75 3.31 6.08
CA GLY A 150 -5.93 3.37 7.53
C GLY A 150 -7.18 4.12 8.00
N SER A 151 -8.07 4.54 7.10
CA SER A 151 -9.40 5.07 7.43
C SER A 151 -10.49 4.19 6.80
N HIS A 152 -11.59 4.02 7.53
CA HIS A 152 -12.81 3.35 7.05
C HIS A 152 -13.84 4.33 6.50
N TYR A 153 -13.66 5.61 6.74
CA TYR A 153 -14.63 6.66 6.41
C TYR A 153 -14.15 7.55 5.27
N ASP A 154 -12.90 8.02 5.34
CA ASP A 154 -12.38 8.98 4.39
C ASP A 154 -12.20 8.34 3.00
N ILE A 155 -12.73 9.01 1.97
CA ILE A 155 -12.60 8.60 0.57
C ILE A 155 -11.56 9.49 -0.12
N VAL A 156 -10.61 8.87 -0.77
CA VAL A 156 -9.64 9.55 -1.63
C VAL A 156 -10.26 9.68 -3.02
N GLU A 157 -10.52 10.91 -3.44
CA GLU A 157 -10.96 11.17 -4.80
C GLU A 157 -9.86 10.73 -5.78
N THR A 158 -10.20 9.82 -6.66
CA THR A 158 -9.29 9.30 -7.66
C THR A 158 -9.91 9.50 -9.02
N ASP A 159 -9.47 10.50 -9.75
CA ASP A 159 -9.86 10.76 -11.13
C ASP A 159 -9.17 9.82 -12.12
N ARG A 160 -8.07 9.22 -11.69
CA ARG A 160 -7.24 8.30 -12.46
C ARG A 160 -6.66 7.19 -11.58
N CYS A 161 -7.04 5.96 -11.88
CA CYS A 161 -6.46 4.75 -11.29
C CYS A 161 -5.67 3.98 -12.36
N GLU A 162 -4.38 3.79 -12.14
CA GLU A 162 -3.49 3.10 -13.08
C GLU A 162 -3.77 1.60 -13.23
N LEU A 163 -4.54 1.01 -12.30
CA LEU A 163 -4.84 -0.43 -12.34
C LEU A 163 -5.97 -0.79 -13.29
N VAL A 164 -6.83 0.16 -13.65
CA VAL A 164 -8.01 -0.06 -14.48
C VAL A 164 -7.86 0.58 -15.85
N HIS A 165 -8.65 0.07 -16.83
CA HIS A 165 -8.73 0.67 -18.14
C HIS A 165 -9.29 2.10 -18.08
N GLU A 166 -8.94 2.95 -19.06
CA GLU A 166 -9.36 4.36 -19.08
C GLU A 166 -10.87 4.52 -19.12
N ASP A 167 -11.61 3.61 -19.72
CA ASP A 167 -13.08 3.64 -19.73
C ASP A 167 -13.66 3.59 -18.31
N LEU A 168 -13.04 2.84 -17.39
CA LEU A 168 -13.47 2.81 -16.00
C LEU A 168 -13.11 4.10 -15.26
N ASN A 169 -11.99 4.73 -15.58
CA ASN A 169 -11.64 6.06 -15.09
C ASN A 169 -12.63 7.11 -15.60
N LEU A 170 -12.99 7.04 -16.88
CA LEU A 170 -14.01 7.92 -17.45
C LEU A 170 -15.37 7.72 -16.76
N ALA A 171 -15.82 6.49 -16.61
CA ALA A 171 -17.06 6.17 -15.91
C ALA A 171 -17.06 6.71 -14.47
N LEU A 172 -15.93 6.59 -13.75
CA LEU A 172 -15.78 7.13 -12.41
C LEU A 172 -15.97 8.67 -12.37
N ARG A 173 -15.25 9.38 -13.25
CA ARG A 173 -15.33 10.86 -13.34
C ARG A 173 -16.74 11.33 -13.70
N GLU A 174 -17.35 10.71 -14.72
CA GLU A 174 -18.69 11.09 -15.18
C GLU A 174 -19.76 10.78 -14.11
N THR A 175 -19.63 9.68 -13.41
CA THR A 175 -20.51 9.34 -12.28
C THR A 175 -20.42 10.40 -11.19
N LEU A 176 -19.22 10.76 -10.74
CA LEU A 176 -19.04 11.78 -9.70
C LEU A 176 -19.61 13.14 -10.16
N ARG A 177 -19.33 13.55 -11.41
CA ARG A 177 -19.87 14.77 -12.01
C ARG A 177 -21.40 14.79 -11.98
N PHE A 178 -22.04 13.71 -12.44
CA PHE A 178 -23.50 13.57 -12.46
C PHE A 178 -24.13 13.78 -11.08
N PHE A 179 -23.58 13.16 -10.04
CA PHE A 179 -24.13 13.27 -8.70
C PHE A 179 -23.88 14.64 -8.07
N ARG A 180 -22.71 15.26 -8.32
CA ARG A 180 -22.39 16.62 -7.86
C ARG A 180 -23.31 17.68 -8.49
N GLU A 181 -23.51 17.63 -9.78
CA GLU A 181 -24.40 18.58 -10.50
C GLU A 181 -25.84 18.51 -9.97
N ARG A 182 -26.31 17.33 -9.59
CA ARG A 182 -27.66 17.13 -9.04
C ARG A 182 -27.76 17.32 -7.55
N LYS A 183 -26.66 17.65 -6.89
CA LYS A 183 -26.60 17.85 -5.43
C LYS A 183 -27.27 16.69 -4.67
N VAL A 184 -27.04 15.47 -5.12
CA VAL A 184 -27.62 14.29 -4.48
C VAL A 184 -27.05 14.18 -3.07
N PRO A 185 -27.93 14.12 -2.04
CA PRO A 185 -27.45 13.96 -0.67
C PRO A 185 -26.81 12.59 -0.50
N PHE A 186 -25.71 12.56 0.21
CA PHE A 186 -25.05 11.33 0.66
C PHE A 186 -24.96 11.43 2.18
N TYR A 187 -25.56 10.43 2.85
CA TYR A 187 -25.79 10.37 4.33
C TYR A 187 -25.48 11.60 5.16
#